data_0664d0080d4997b21bf78d4695694781
#
_entry.id   0664d0080d4997b21bf78d4695694781
#
_cell.length_a   1.000
_cell.length_b   1.000
_cell.length_c   1.000
_cell.angle_alpha   90.00
_cell.angle_beta   90.00
_cell.angle_gamma   90.00
#
_symmetry.space_group_name_H-M   'P 1'
#
loop_
_entity.id
_entity.type
_entity.pdbx_description
1 polymer ?
#
loop_
_entity_poly.entity_id
_entity_poly.type
_entity_poly.pdbx_seq_one_letter_code
_entity_poly.pdbx_strand_id
1 'polypeptide(L)'
;LVNQLLDFRKTEIEGYRLSFVRTEIVSLLNDTAKRFQESATAHNLLLNLDLSLPELYVFVDKEAITKIFSNLFTNAIKYASGSIIIRLQLSPDYETFTIDFINDGTPIPAELKEKIFEPFFRVEGGATDKPGTGLGLPLARSLAEMHHGSLQLETFADSPSMTMFRLTLPVKLPESIKQTEEEAITQAVPQKIEFVHDESPMKILIVEDNKEMAVFI
;
A
#
# COMPACT_ATOMS: atom_id res chain seq x y z
N LEU A 1 -14.26 2.04 7.73
CA LEU A 1 -14.84 0.75 7.33
C LEU A 1 -15.24 0.77 5.86
N VAL A 2 -16.18 1.66 5.44
CA VAL A 2 -16.70 1.71 4.05
C VAL A 2 -15.56 1.86 3.03
N ASN A 3 -14.63 2.78 3.23
CA ASN A 3 -13.50 3.00 2.32
C ASN A 3 -12.59 1.76 2.21
N GLN A 4 -12.31 1.06 3.31
CA GLN A 4 -11.52 -0.18 3.29
C GLN A 4 -12.22 -1.30 2.53
N LEU A 5 -13.55 -1.41 2.68
CA LEU A 5 -14.35 -2.39 1.94
C LEU A 5 -14.35 -2.07 0.44
N LEU A 6 -14.52 -0.79 0.07
CA LEU A 6 -14.46 -0.35 -1.32
C LEU A 6 -13.08 -0.58 -1.93
N ASP A 7 -12.01 -0.26 -1.20
CA ASP A 7 -10.64 -0.50 -1.67
C ASP A 7 -10.37 -2.00 -1.86
N PHE A 8 -10.79 -2.85 -0.90
CA PHE A 8 -10.64 -4.29 -1.03
C PHE A 8 -11.45 -4.84 -2.22
N ARG A 9 -12.71 -4.40 -2.38
CA ARG A 9 -13.53 -4.80 -3.53
C ARG A 9 -12.91 -4.38 -4.87
N LYS A 10 -12.28 -3.20 -4.93
CA LYS A 10 -11.58 -2.76 -6.15
C LYS A 10 -10.45 -3.72 -6.52
N THR A 11 -9.69 -4.24 -5.56
CA THR A 11 -8.60 -5.19 -5.85
C THR A 11 -9.09 -6.58 -6.30
N GLU A 12 -10.35 -6.94 -5.99
CA GLU A 12 -10.96 -8.20 -6.44
C GLU A 12 -11.62 -8.10 -7.83
N ILE A 13 -11.86 -6.88 -8.33
CA ILE A 13 -12.50 -6.68 -9.65
C ILE A 13 -11.46 -6.88 -10.75
N GLU A 14 -11.76 -7.74 -11.72
CA GLU A 14 -10.99 -7.86 -12.95
C GLU A 14 -10.89 -6.50 -13.65
N GLY A 15 -9.64 -6.06 -13.91
CA GLY A 15 -9.37 -4.79 -14.59
C GLY A 15 -8.94 -3.64 -13.66
N TYR A 16 -8.87 -3.81 -12.34
CA TYR A 16 -8.19 -2.84 -11.50
C TYR A 16 -6.69 -2.79 -11.87
N ARG A 17 -6.23 -1.62 -12.27
CA ARG A 17 -4.83 -1.43 -12.70
C ARG A 17 -4.10 -0.51 -11.76
N LEU A 18 -2.87 -0.90 -11.39
CA LEU A 18 -1.96 -0.05 -10.67
C LEU A 18 -1.34 0.98 -11.62
N SER A 19 -1.11 2.20 -11.13
CA SER A 19 -0.38 3.25 -11.84
C SER A 19 1.06 3.26 -11.37
N PHE A 20 1.96 2.59 -12.09
CA PHE A 20 3.36 2.51 -11.73
C PHE A 20 4.09 3.81 -12.04
N VAL A 21 4.69 4.41 -11.03
CA VAL A 21 5.51 5.62 -11.17
C VAL A 21 6.84 5.43 -10.44
N ARG A 22 7.90 6.05 -10.94
CA ARG A 22 9.20 6.05 -10.27
C ARG A 22 9.08 6.75 -8.92
N THR A 23 9.23 6.00 -7.85
CA THR A 23 9.01 6.46 -6.47
C THR A 23 10.25 6.24 -5.63
N GLU A 24 10.62 7.23 -4.81
CA GLU A 24 11.67 7.09 -3.80
C GLU A 24 11.05 6.48 -2.54
N ILE A 25 11.35 5.18 -2.29
CA ILE A 25 10.65 4.37 -1.29
C ILE A 25 11.07 4.71 0.14
N VAL A 26 12.33 5.13 0.35
CA VAL A 26 12.84 5.51 1.67
C VAL A 26 12.13 6.77 2.17
N SER A 27 11.97 7.79 1.33
CA SER A 27 11.20 9.00 1.64
C SER A 27 9.73 8.68 1.90
N LEU A 28 9.11 7.85 1.05
CA LEU A 28 7.71 7.47 1.23
C LEU A 28 7.48 6.75 2.56
N LEU A 29 8.41 5.85 2.94
CA LEU A 29 8.37 5.12 4.20
C LEU A 29 8.57 6.07 5.40
N ASN A 30 9.57 6.97 5.33
CA ASN A 30 9.83 8.00 6.34
C ASN A 30 8.62 8.92 6.54
N ASP A 31 8.04 9.42 5.46
CA ASP A 31 6.88 10.32 5.54
C ASP A 31 5.63 9.61 6.09
N THR A 32 5.49 8.32 5.78
CA THR A 32 4.43 7.51 6.38
C THR A 32 4.70 7.30 7.87
N ALA A 33 5.92 6.92 8.27
CA ALA A 33 6.30 6.71 9.66
C ALA A 33 6.07 7.98 10.52
N LYS A 34 6.43 9.17 10.01
CA LYS A 34 6.18 10.46 10.69
C LYS A 34 4.69 10.65 11.03
N ARG A 35 3.78 10.28 10.14
CA ARG A 35 2.32 10.37 10.38
C ARG A 35 1.84 9.46 11.52
N PHE A 36 2.54 8.36 11.74
CA PHE A 36 2.21 7.40 12.80
C PHE A 36 2.98 7.64 14.11
N GLN A 37 3.99 8.52 14.10
CA GLN A 37 4.85 8.80 15.28
C GLN A 37 4.05 9.30 16.48
N GLU A 38 3.11 10.24 16.28
CA GLU A 38 2.27 10.77 17.36
C GLU A 38 1.39 9.67 17.95
N SER A 39 0.81 8.82 17.10
CA SER A 39 0.00 7.69 17.54
C SER A 39 0.83 6.67 18.33
N ALA A 40 2.04 6.34 17.87
CA ALA A 40 2.94 5.45 18.59
C ALA A 40 3.30 6.03 19.98
N THR A 41 3.66 7.32 20.05
CA THR A 41 3.97 8.02 21.28
C THR A 41 2.78 8.03 22.26
N ALA A 42 1.57 8.29 21.77
CA ALA A 42 0.34 8.26 22.57
C ALA A 42 0.04 6.88 23.19
N HIS A 43 0.54 5.81 22.57
CA HIS A 43 0.45 4.44 23.09
C HIS A 43 1.70 4.00 23.87
N ASN A 44 2.64 4.90 24.17
CA ASN A 44 3.93 4.63 24.81
C ASN A 44 4.78 3.61 24.06
N LEU A 45 4.73 3.62 22.72
CA LEU A 45 5.50 2.74 21.86
C LEU A 45 6.73 3.45 21.29
N LEU A 46 7.87 2.74 21.26
CA LEU A 46 9.08 3.20 20.58
C LEU A 46 9.02 2.76 19.11
N LEU A 47 8.93 3.73 18.20
CA LEU A 47 8.96 3.48 16.74
C LEU A 47 10.35 3.80 16.21
N ASN A 48 11.07 2.78 15.73
CA ASN A 48 12.41 2.87 15.18
C ASN A 48 12.42 2.50 13.69
N LEU A 49 13.19 3.26 12.90
CA LEU A 49 13.46 2.94 11.49
C LEU A 49 14.91 2.46 11.34
N ASP A 50 15.09 1.25 10.81
CA ASP A 50 16.37 0.61 10.50
C ASP A 50 16.48 0.52 8.96
N LEU A 51 16.99 1.59 8.34
CA LEU A 51 17.04 1.73 6.89
C LEU A 51 18.48 1.52 6.43
N SER A 52 18.73 0.41 5.72
CA SER A 52 20.08 0.05 5.23
C SER A 52 20.55 0.94 4.08
N LEU A 53 19.66 1.71 3.47
CA LEU A 53 19.94 2.56 2.31
C LEU A 53 19.48 4.00 2.57
N PRO A 54 20.23 5.01 2.09
CA PRO A 54 19.82 6.41 2.17
C PRO A 54 18.68 6.74 1.19
N GLU A 55 18.63 6.05 0.05
CA GLU A 55 17.61 6.21 -1.00
C GLU A 55 17.41 4.90 -1.76
N LEU A 56 16.21 4.67 -2.27
CA LEU A 56 15.86 3.54 -3.13
C LEU A 56 14.73 3.96 -4.08
N TYR A 57 15.03 4.02 -5.39
CA TYR A 57 14.06 4.33 -6.43
C TYR A 57 13.52 3.04 -7.06
N VAL A 58 12.20 2.89 -7.04
CA VAL A 58 11.48 1.74 -7.60
C VAL A 58 10.25 2.19 -8.38
N PHE A 59 9.73 1.33 -9.26
CA PHE A 59 8.47 1.60 -9.93
C PHE A 59 7.33 0.93 -9.18
N VAL A 60 6.45 1.73 -8.59
CA VAL A 60 5.32 1.27 -7.79
C VAL A 60 4.13 2.22 -7.94
N ASP A 61 2.94 1.75 -7.65
CA ASP A 61 1.80 2.62 -7.40
C ASP A 61 1.91 3.23 -5.99
N LYS A 62 2.21 4.53 -5.95
CA LYS A 62 2.47 5.27 -4.71
C LYS A 62 1.28 5.23 -3.74
N GLU A 63 0.05 5.29 -4.27
CA GLU A 63 -1.16 5.25 -3.45
C GLU A 63 -1.36 3.86 -2.83
N ALA A 64 -1.21 2.82 -3.64
CA ALA A 64 -1.30 1.44 -3.17
C ALA A 64 -0.23 1.11 -2.12
N ILE A 65 1.04 1.51 -2.35
CA ILE A 65 2.11 1.33 -1.36
C ILE A 65 1.82 2.09 -0.06
N THR A 66 1.29 3.31 -0.16
CA THR A 66 0.89 4.09 1.02
C THR A 66 -0.21 3.38 1.81
N LYS A 67 -1.16 2.71 1.14
CA LYS A 67 -2.21 1.89 1.78
C LYS A 67 -1.60 0.66 2.47
N ILE A 68 -0.66 -0.04 1.83
CA ILE A 68 0.06 -1.17 2.44
C ILE A 68 0.75 -0.69 3.73
N PHE A 69 1.57 0.35 3.66
CA PHE A 69 2.29 0.88 4.82
C PHE A 69 1.33 1.30 5.93
N SER A 70 0.27 2.03 5.61
CA SER A 70 -0.71 2.48 6.60
C SER A 70 -1.40 1.32 7.32
N ASN A 71 -1.75 0.25 6.62
CA ASN A 71 -2.33 -0.95 7.22
C ASN A 71 -1.32 -1.65 8.15
N LEU A 72 -0.05 -1.77 7.73
CA LEU A 72 0.98 -2.42 8.53
C LEU A 72 1.39 -1.59 9.76
N PHE A 73 1.53 -0.26 9.63
CA PHE A 73 1.76 0.63 10.77
C PHE A 73 0.61 0.58 11.77
N THR A 74 -0.63 0.67 11.28
CA THR A 74 -1.82 0.57 12.15
C THR A 74 -1.85 -0.76 12.89
N ASN A 75 -1.50 -1.86 12.21
CA ASN A 75 -1.43 -3.19 12.81
C ASN A 75 -0.32 -3.24 13.87
N ALA A 76 0.89 -2.76 13.56
CA ALA A 76 2.00 -2.72 14.49
C ALA A 76 1.66 -1.90 15.76
N ILE A 77 1.14 -0.68 15.63
CA ILE A 77 0.74 0.16 16.78
C ILE A 77 -0.36 -0.53 17.60
N LYS A 78 -1.31 -1.16 16.92
CA LYS A 78 -2.42 -1.84 17.58
C LYS A 78 -1.96 -3.00 18.45
N TYR A 79 -0.95 -3.76 18.03
CA TYR A 79 -0.58 -5.01 18.67
C TYR A 79 0.77 -4.99 19.40
N ALA A 80 1.61 -3.96 19.21
CA ALA A 80 2.83 -3.79 19.97
C ALA A 80 2.56 -3.62 21.47
N SER A 81 3.51 -4.04 22.29
CA SER A 81 3.53 -3.85 23.74
C SER A 81 4.46 -2.72 24.17
N GLY A 82 5.55 -2.44 23.44
CA GLY A 82 6.53 -1.42 23.77
C GLY A 82 7.35 -0.93 22.57
N SER A 83 7.59 -1.78 21.56
CA SER A 83 8.48 -1.43 20.46
C SER A 83 7.97 -1.86 19.09
N ILE A 84 8.28 -1.00 18.11
CA ILE A 84 8.05 -1.24 16.68
C ILE A 84 9.36 -0.93 15.96
N ILE A 85 9.81 -1.84 15.11
CA ILE A 85 10.98 -1.66 14.25
C ILE A 85 10.55 -1.83 12.81
N ILE A 86 10.83 -0.86 11.98
CA ILE A 86 10.64 -0.95 10.54
C ILE A 86 12.01 -1.06 9.91
N ARG A 87 12.26 -2.16 9.20
CA ARG A 87 13.55 -2.44 8.58
C ARG A 87 13.42 -2.53 7.08
N LEU A 88 14.24 -1.77 6.35
CA LEU A 88 14.33 -1.85 4.90
C LEU A 88 15.67 -2.47 4.50
N GLN A 89 15.62 -3.47 3.65
CA GLN A 89 16.81 -4.16 3.14
C GLN A 89 16.66 -4.43 1.64
N LEU A 90 17.77 -4.32 0.91
CA LEU A 90 17.86 -4.72 -0.49
C LEU A 90 18.43 -6.15 -0.56
N SER A 91 17.86 -6.97 -1.45
CA SER A 91 18.39 -8.32 -1.66
C SER A 91 19.81 -8.30 -2.26
N PRO A 92 20.64 -9.31 -2.01
CA PRO A 92 22.01 -9.37 -2.51
C PRO A 92 22.13 -9.31 -4.04
N ASP A 93 21.11 -9.77 -4.76
CA ASP A 93 21.02 -9.75 -6.23
C ASP A 93 20.45 -8.45 -6.79
N TYR A 94 20.02 -7.51 -5.92
CA TYR A 94 19.39 -6.25 -6.28
C TYR A 94 18.08 -6.38 -7.08
N GLU A 95 17.46 -7.55 -7.10
CA GLU A 95 16.21 -7.79 -7.84
C GLU A 95 14.98 -7.45 -7.00
N THR A 96 15.06 -7.63 -5.68
CA THR A 96 13.96 -7.34 -4.74
C THR A 96 14.45 -6.51 -3.56
N PHE A 97 13.52 -5.89 -2.85
CA PHE A 97 13.75 -5.31 -1.54
C PHE A 97 12.67 -5.77 -0.56
N THR A 98 13.01 -5.76 0.72
CA THR A 98 12.09 -6.13 1.78
C THR A 98 11.87 -4.96 2.73
N ILE A 99 10.64 -4.85 3.24
CA ILE A 99 10.31 -3.97 4.36
C ILE A 99 9.67 -4.83 5.44
N ASP A 100 10.37 -4.98 6.56
CA ASP A 100 9.92 -5.75 7.71
C ASP A 100 9.26 -4.81 8.72
N PHE A 101 8.00 -5.08 9.06
CA PHE A 101 7.27 -4.44 10.15
C PHE A 101 7.29 -5.38 11.34
N ILE A 102 8.13 -5.05 12.33
CA ILE A 102 8.42 -5.89 13.49
C ILE A 102 7.84 -5.23 14.73
N ASN A 103 7.09 -5.95 15.53
CA ASN A 103 6.57 -5.46 16.81
C ASN A 103 6.66 -6.54 17.90
N ASP A 104 6.88 -6.07 19.13
CA ASP A 104 6.84 -6.86 20.34
C ASP A 104 5.39 -6.95 20.84
N GLY A 105 4.73 -8.02 20.61
CA GLY A 105 3.32 -8.16 21.02
C GLY A 105 2.96 -9.62 21.26
N THR A 106 1.66 -9.86 21.40
CA THR A 106 1.19 -11.23 21.47
C THR A 106 1.49 -11.94 20.15
N PRO A 107 2.26 -13.04 20.16
CA PRO A 107 2.61 -13.76 18.94
C PRO A 107 1.35 -14.35 18.28
N ILE A 108 1.36 -14.38 16.97
CA ILE A 108 0.32 -15.02 16.17
C ILE A 108 0.67 -16.50 16.07
N PRO A 109 -0.21 -17.44 16.49
CA PRO A 109 0.00 -18.87 16.35
C PRO A 109 0.32 -19.27 14.90
N ALA A 110 1.23 -20.22 14.73
CA ALA A 110 1.69 -20.65 13.39
C ALA A 110 0.56 -21.17 12.50
N GLU A 111 -0.45 -21.81 13.08
CA GLU A 111 -1.64 -22.32 12.40
C GLU A 111 -2.55 -21.21 11.85
N LEU A 112 -2.38 -19.96 12.32
CA LEU A 112 -3.13 -18.79 11.87
C LEU A 112 -2.36 -17.96 10.84
N LYS A 113 -1.12 -18.35 10.49
CA LYS A 113 -0.22 -17.60 9.60
C LYS A 113 -0.87 -17.19 8.27
N GLU A 114 -1.64 -18.08 7.66
CA GLU A 114 -2.38 -17.78 6.43
C GLU A 114 -3.76 -17.17 6.70
N LYS A 115 -4.43 -17.62 7.77
CA LYS A 115 -5.80 -17.17 8.08
C LYS A 115 -5.91 -15.69 8.39
N ILE A 116 -4.87 -15.07 8.94
CA ILE A 116 -4.87 -13.63 9.22
C ILE A 116 -4.98 -12.75 7.97
N PHE A 117 -4.75 -13.32 6.79
CA PHE A 117 -4.92 -12.67 5.50
C PHE A 117 -6.28 -12.95 4.84
N GLU A 118 -7.13 -13.77 5.48
CA GLU A 118 -8.51 -13.96 5.02
C GLU A 118 -9.37 -12.73 5.36
N PRO A 119 -10.24 -12.27 4.45
CA PRO A 119 -11.13 -11.16 4.71
C PRO A 119 -12.00 -11.38 5.95
N PHE A 120 -12.10 -10.34 6.79
CA PHE A 120 -12.89 -10.33 8.04
C PHE A 120 -12.36 -11.26 9.14
N PHE A 121 -11.30 -12.02 8.90
CA PHE A 121 -10.72 -12.87 9.94
C PHE A 121 -10.08 -12.03 11.04
N ARG A 122 -10.26 -12.46 12.28
CA ARG A 122 -9.66 -11.87 13.49
C ARG A 122 -9.27 -12.99 14.44
N VAL A 123 -8.13 -12.84 15.10
CA VAL A 123 -7.70 -13.77 16.15
C VAL A 123 -8.56 -13.52 17.38
N GLU A 124 -9.38 -14.50 17.76
CA GLU A 124 -10.21 -14.45 18.97
C GLU A 124 -9.38 -14.77 20.22
N GLY A 125 -9.74 -14.19 21.36
CA GLY A 125 -9.18 -14.59 22.66
C GLY A 125 -7.91 -13.84 23.11
N GLY A 126 -7.46 -12.80 22.41
CA GLY A 126 -6.41 -11.90 22.91
C GLY A 126 -6.97 -11.01 24.04
N ALA A 127 -6.13 -10.67 25.03
CA ALA A 127 -6.47 -9.79 26.17
C ALA A 127 -6.94 -8.37 25.77
N THR A 128 -7.03 -8.09 24.47
CA THR A 128 -7.48 -6.82 23.91
C THR A 128 -8.44 -7.11 22.75
N ASP A 129 -9.71 -6.95 23.00
CA ASP A 129 -10.75 -6.88 21.93
C ASP A 129 -10.60 -5.52 21.20
N LYS A 130 -9.43 -5.36 20.55
CA LYS A 130 -9.07 -4.09 19.87
C LYS A 130 -9.92 -3.98 18.60
N PRO A 131 -10.59 -2.84 18.37
CA PRO A 131 -11.48 -2.66 17.23
C PRO A 131 -10.73 -2.83 15.90
N GLY A 132 -11.37 -3.46 14.91
CA GLY A 132 -10.79 -3.65 13.60
C GLY A 132 -11.74 -4.38 12.65
N THR A 133 -11.56 -4.15 11.35
CA THR A 133 -12.45 -4.66 10.31
C THR A 133 -12.08 -6.05 9.80
N GLY A 134 -10.82 -6.51 10.04
CA GLY A 134 -10.29 -7.72 9.42
C GLY A 134 -10.00 -7.58 7.91
N LEU A 135 -9.97 -6.34 7.38
CA LEU A 135 -9.72 -6.08 5.94
C LEU A 135 -8.32 -5.51 5.65
N GLY A 136 -7.60 -5.02 6.66
CA GLY A 136 -6.32 -4.33 6.45
C GLY A 136 -5.22 -5.24 5.89
N LEU A 137 -5.01 -6.41 6.50
CA LEU A 137 -4.00 -7.37 6.05
C LEU A 137 -4.35 -8.02 4.70
N PRO A 138 -5.60 -8.48 4.46
CA PRO A 138 -6.02 -8.95 3.13
C PRO A 138 -5.79 -7.91 2.03
N LEU A 139 -6.18 -6.66 2.25
CA LEU A 139 -5.95 -5.57 1.29
C LEU A 139 -4.45 -5.33 1.05
N ALA A 140 -3.64 -5.27 2.11
CA ALA A 140 -2.21 -5.06 1.99
C ALA A 140 -1.54 -6.20 1.20
N ARG A 141 -1.95 -7.46 1.43
CA ARG A 141 -1.45 -8.63 0.70
C ARG A 141 -1.84 -8.58 -0.78
N SER A 142 -3.11 -8.32 -1.08
CA SER A 142 -3.59 -8.19 -2.46
C SER A 142 -2.85 -7.10 -3.22
N LEU A 143 -2.65 -5.92 -2.63
CA LEU A 143 -1.88 -4.84 -3.24
C LEU A 143 -0.40 -5.21 -3.44
N ALA A 144 0.23 -5.95 -2.51
CA ALA A 144 1.60 -6.45 -2.68
C ALA A 144 1.71 -7.44 -3.84
N GLU A 145 0.75 -8.37 -3.95
CA GLU A 145 0.67 -9.35 -5.05
C GLU A 145 0.46 -8.67 -6.41
N MET A 146 -0.37 -7.63 -6.48
CA MET A 146 -0.54 -6.83 -7.69
C MET A 146 0.75 -6.09 -8.10
N HIS A 147 1.66 -5.81 -7.15
CA HIS A 147 3.02 -5.31 -7.43
C HIS A 147 4.01 -6.44 -7.76
N HIS A 148 3.54 -7.67 -8.00
CA HIS A 148 4.38 -8.86 -8.20
C HIS A 148 5.29 -9.16 -7.01
N GLY A 149 4.90 -8.73 -5.83
CA GLY A 149 5.55 -8.99 -4.56
C GLY A 149 4.77 -9.96 -3.68
N SER A 150 5.08 -9.93 -2.39
CA SER A 150 4.39 -10.73 -1.39
C SER A 150 4.33 -10.02 -0.04
N LEU A 151 3.32 -10.36 0.76
CA LEU A 151 3.25 -9.98 2.17
C LEU A 151 3.05 -11.25 3.00
N GLN A 152 3.96 -11.51 3.93
CA GLN A 152 3.98 -12.73 4.73
C GLN A 152 4.17 -12.41 6.21
N LEU A 153 3.62 -13.28 7.06
CA LEU A 153 3.93 -13.31 8.49
C LEU A 153 5.16 -14.22 8.68
N GLU A 154 6.22 -13.66 9.27
CA GLU A 154 7.39 -14.42 9.68
C GLU A 154 7.44 -14.55 11.20
N THR A 155 7.98 -15.67 11.67
CA THR A 155 8.14 -15.94 13.09
C THR A 155 9.62 -16.10 13.41
N PHE A 156 10.05 -15.57 14.54
CA PHE A 156 11.43 -15.74 15.01
C PHE A 156 11.49 -16.97 15.92
N ALA A 157 12.32 -17.95 15.57
CA ALA A 157 12.53 -19.14 16.39
C ALA A 157 13.10 -18.77 17.78
N ASP A 158 13.99 -17.77 17.82
CA ASP A 158 14.70 -17.34 19.04
C ASP A 158 13.98 -16.21 19.80
N SER A 159 12.89 -15.68 19.26
CA SER A 159 12.13 -14.56 19.87
C SER A 159 10.63 -14.71 19.63
N PRO A 160 9.99 -15.68 20.30
CA PRO A 160 8.59 -16.02 20.04
C PRO A 160 7.60 -14.89 20.38
N SER A 161 8.03 -13.87 21.10
CA SER A 161 7.23 -12.66 21.39
C SER A 161 7.26 -11.60 20.31
N MET A 162 8.03 -11.81 19.24
CA MET A 162 8.11 -10.86 18.13
C MET A 162 7.23 -11.31 16.96
N THR A 163 6.47 -10.38 16.41
CA THR A 163 5.70 -10.57 15.18
C THR A 163 6.35 -9.76 14.07
N MET A 164 6.59 -10.37 12.91
CA MET A 164 7.17 -9.68 11.75
C MET A 164 6.29 -9.90 10.52
N PHE A 165 5.80 -8.80 9.95
CA PHE A 165 5.22 -8.81 8.62
C PHE A 165 6.28 -8.38 7.61
N ARG A 166 6.63 -9.27 6.69
CA ARG A 166 7.60 -9.02 5.63
C ARG A 166 6.88 -8.70 4.34
N LEU A 167 7.06 -7.48 3.86
CA LEU A 167 6.69 -7.05 2.52
C LEU A 167 7.90 -7.20 1.61
N THR A 168 7.78 -8.00 0.54
CA THR A 168 8.81 -8.17 -0.49
C THR A 168 8.28 -7.60 -1.80
N LEU A 169 9.04 -6.73 -2.45
CA LEU A 169 8.66 -6.10 -3.72
C LEU A 169 9.83 -6.13 -4.71
N PRO A 170 9.58 -6.21 -6.03
CA PRO A 170 10.61 -6.11 -7.05
C PRO A 170 11.15 -4.68 -7.14
N VAL A 171 12.45 -4.54 -7.40
CA VAL A 171 13.10 -3.25 -7.67
C VAL A 171 12.75 -2.75 -9.07
N LYS A 172 12.65 -3.67 -10.03
CA LYS A 172 12.33 -3.37 -11.43
C LYS A 172 10.94 -3.89 -11.78
N LEU A 173 10.25 -3.17 -12.65
CA LEU A 173 9.02 -3.68 -13.25
C LEU A 173 9.32 -4.94 -14.08
N PRO A 174 8.49 -6.00 -13.96
CA PRO A 174 8.52 -7.12 -14.89
C PRO A 174 8.39 -6.65 -16.34
N GLU A 175 9.10 -7.29 -17.26
CA GLU A 175 9.06 -6.93 -18.68
C GLU A 175 7.66 -6.97 -19.30
N SER A 176 6.81 -7.85 -18.77
CA SER A 176 5.40 -7.94 -19.18
C SER A 176 4.60 -6.66 -18.95
N ILE A 177 4.94 -5.85 -17.94
CA ILE A 177 4.25 -4.58 -17.67
C ILE A 177 4.81 -3.47 -18.57
N LYS A 178 6.12 -3.46 -18.85
CA LYS A 178 6.74 -2.47 -19.75
C LYS A 178 6.11 -2.50 -21.14
N GLN A 179 5.83 -3.68 -21.68
CA GLN A 179 5.19 -3.83 -22.99
C GLN A 179 3.75 -3.27 -23.00
N THR A 180 3.00 -3.46 -21.93
CA THR A 180 1.62 -2.96 -21.83
C THR A 180 1.58 -1.42 -21.73
N GLU A 181 2.54 -0.79 -21.08
CA GLU A 181 2.65 0.68 -21.01
C GLU A 181 3.11 1.27 -22.36
N GLU A 182 4.06 0.65 -23.04
CA GLU A 182 4.49 1.06 -24.38
C GLU A 182 3.37 0.90 -25.43
N GLU A 183 2.59 -0.17 -25.37
CA GLU A 183 1.42 -0.36 -26.20
C GLU A 183 0.30 0.64 -25.89
N ALA A 184 0.07 0.97 -24.63
CA ALA A 184 -0.91 1.99 -24.22
C ALA A 184 -0.49 3.39 -24.66
N ILE A 185 0.79 3.73 -24.59
CA ILE A 185 1.34 4.99 -25.10
C ILE A 185 1.27 5.04 -26.63
N THR A 186 1.52 3.92 -27.29
CA THR A 186 1.45 3.84 -28.77
C THR A 186 0.01 3.93 -29.29
N GLN A 187 -0.97 3.43 -28.53
CA GLN A 187 -2.40 3.57 -28.86
C GLN A 187 -2.98 4.94 -28.46
N ALA A 188 -2.31 5.67 -27.55
CA ALA A 188 -2.69 7.02 -27.15
C ALA A 188 -2.05 8.13 -28.00
N VAL A 189 -1.39 7.79 -29.11
CA VAL A 189 -1.02 8.80 -30.11
C VAL A 189 -2.33 9.34 -30.67
N PRO A 190 -2.70 10.59 -30.43
CA PRO A 190 -3.93 11.14 -30.97
C PRO A 190 -3.84 11.02 -32.49
N GLN A 191 -4.80 10.31 -33.10
CA GLN A 191 -5.01 10.41 -34.54
C GLN A 191 -5.00 11.90 -34.83
N LYS A 192 -4.12 12.31 -35.76
CA LYS A 192 -3.99 13.67 -36.23
C LYS A 192 -5.39 14.26 -36.39
N ILE A 193 -5.79 15.11 -35.45
CA ILE A 193 -7.04 15.84 -35.54
C ILE A 193 -6.82 16.79 -36.72
N GLU A 194 -7.33 16.46 -37.88
CA GLU A 194 -7.48 17.43 -38.96
C GLU A 194 -8.52 18.43 -38.47
N PHE A 195 -8.05 19.62 -38.10
CA PHE A 195 -8.95 20.74 -37.80
C PHE A 195 -9.67 21.09 -39.11
N VAL A 196 -10.86 20.57 -39.25
CA VAL A 196 -11.81 21.13 -40.26
C VAL A 196 -12.16 22.50 -39.69
N HIS A 197 -11.73 23.56 -40.41
CA HIS A 197 -12.14 24.93 -40.13
C HIS A 197 -13.63 25.01 -40.48
N ASP A 198 -14.48 24.71 -39.49
CA ASP A 198 -15.90 25.03 -39.54
C ASP A 198 -16.09 26.37 -38.82
N GLU A 199 -16.50 27.37 -39.57
CA GLU A 199 -16.77 28.74 -39.10
C GLU A 199 -18.05 28.86 -38.22
N SER A 200 -18.66 27.75 -37.82
CA SER A 200 -19.82 27.76 -36.96
C SER A 200 -19.42 28.15 -35.53
N PRO A 201 -20.23 28.97 -34.84
CA PRO A 201 -19.92 29.42 -33.49
C PRO A 201 -19.83 28.19 -32.54
N MET A 202 -18.72 28.09 -31.85
CA MET A 202 -18.48 27.01 -30.85
C MET A 202 -19.56 27.11 -29.77
N LYS A 203 -20.34 26.03 -29.61
CA LYS A 203 -21.32 25.94 -28.52
C LYS A 203 -20.64 25.20 -27.37
N ILE A 204 -20.45 25.90 -26.24
CA ILE A 204 -19.93 25.32 -25.01
C ILE A 204 -21.14 24.91 -24.16
N LEU A 205 -21.23 23.60 -23.83
CA LEU A 205 -22.18 23.12 -22.84
C LEU A 205 -21.49 23.11 -21.49
N ILE A 206 -21.94 23.96 -20.58
CA ILE A 206 -21.51 23.98 -19.17
C ILE A 206 -22.55 23.19 -18.38
N VAL A 207 -22.11 22.12 -17.70
CA VAL A 207 -22.94 21.34 -16.80
C VAL A 207 -22.46 21.61 -15.39
N GLU A 208 -23.30 22.29 -14.60
CA GLU A 208 -23.06 22.63 -13.21
C GLU A 208 -24.19 22.04 -12.36
N ASP A 209 -23.83 21.23 -11.36
CA ASP A 209 -24.79 20.60 -10.44
C ASP A 209 -25.08 21.44 -9.19
N ASN A 210 -24.27 22.48 -8.94
CA ASN A 210 -24.45 23.41 -7.84
C ASN A 210 -25.30 24.61 -8.26
N LYS A 211 -26.52 24.68 -7.74
CA LYS A 211 -27.50 25.75 -8.06
C LYS A 211 -27.03 27.16 -7.68
N GLU A 212 -26.13 27.29 -6.71
CA GLU A 212 -25.60 28.60 -6.29
C GLU A 212 -24.52 29.11 -7.26
N MET A 213 -23.77 28.22 -7.92
CA MET A 213 -22.77 28.59 -8.93
C MET A 213 -23.37 28.87 -10.30
N ALA A 214 -24.47 28.22 -10.64
CA ALA A 214 -25.15 28.41 -11.94
C ALA A 214 -25.70 29.86 -12.16
N VAL A 215 -25.71 30.70 -11.13
CA VAL A 215 -26.18 32.12 -11.21
C VAL A 215 -25.06 33.05 -11.69
N PHE A 216 -23.79 32.59 -11.71
CA PHE A 216 -22.63 33.40 -12.09
C PHE A 216 -22.06 33.08 -13.48
N ILE A 217 -22.69 32.18 -14.23
CA ILE A 217 -22.35 31.77 -15.59
C ILE A 217 -23.38 32.36 -16.57
#